data_79affd506977b99221fde26a42099108
#
_entry.id   79affd506977b99221fde26a42099108
#
_cell.length_a   1.000
_cell.length_b   1.000
_cell.length_c   1.000
_cell.angle_alpha   90.00
_cell.angle_beta   90.00
_cell.angle_gamma   90.00
#
_symmetry.space_group_name_H-M   'P 1'
#
loop_
_entity.id
_entity.type
_entity.pdbx_description
1 polymer ?
#
loop_
_entity_poly.entity_id
_entity_poly.type
_entity_poly.pdbx_seq_one_letter_code
_entity_poly.pdbx_strand_id
1 'polypeptide(L)'
;EMEGGKPGWYDALNGMPGMFGSSMAETYELARMLEYTIGALKRYPGELELIEEFSDFLQQLDLINASEKDAIGFCKKQSYAAKEEIQKEGEILSFWNQINDAKEAYREKVFSGISGVKNLVSTEKVVKILNDFLETVTCGIEKACILGNGICPTYFTYEVLEYEKVKDGYKPLKFMVREVPYFLEGPVRYLKLKTGKEKKAKLYEQVRH
;
A
#
# COMPACT_ATOMS: atom_id res chain seq x y z
N GLU A 1 3.67 3.75 2.52
CA GLU A 1 3.87 5.17 2.21
C GLU A 1 3.96 5.98 3.50
N MET A 2 4.95 6.85 3.61
CA MET A 2 5.12 7.71 4.79
C MET A 2 4.49 9.07 4.53
N GLU A 3 3.73 9.59 5.48
CA GLU A 3 3.23 10.97 5.40
C GLU A 3 4.32 11.97 5.80
N GLY A 4 4.51 12.99 4.96
CA GLY A 4 5.40 14.10 5.28
C GLY A 4 4.95 14.83 6.55
N GLY A 5 5.91 15.22 7.38
CA GLY A 5 5.65 15.96 8.62
C GLY A 5 5.17 15.14 9.81
N LYS A 6 4.96 13.83 9.66
CA LYS A 6 4.70 12.95 10.80
C LYS A 6 5.98 12.33 11.33
N PRO A 7 6.19 12.31 12.65
CA PRO A 7 7.31 11.60 13.23
C PRO A 7 7.17 10.11 12.98
N GLY A 8 8.19 9.48 12.38
CA GLY A 8 8.32 8.04 12.27
C GLY A 8 9.18 7.50 13.41
N TRP A 9 9.19 6.20 13.59
CA TRP A 9 10.04 5.53 14.57
C TRP A 9 11.53 5.60 14.22
N TYR A 10 11.83 5.81 12.95
CA TYR A 10 13.21 5.94 12.47
C TYR A 10 13.50 7.42 12.22
N ASP A 11 14.23 8.03 13.14
CA ASP A 11 14.50 9.49 13.16
C ASP A 11 15.14 10.03 11.88
N ALA A 12 15.96 9.23 11.20
CA ALA A 12 16.56 9.61 9.92
C ALA A 12 15.54 9.80 8.79
N LEU A 13 14.33 9.26 8.95
CA LEU A 13 13.24 9.37 7.98
C LEU A 13 12.13 10.32 8.44
N ASN A 14 12.27 10.91 9.63
CA ASN A 14 11.33 11.89 10.15
C ASN A 14 11.24 13.10 9.20
N GLY A 15 10.02 13.45 8.85
CA GLY A 15 9.76 14.57 7.98
C GLY A 15 10.03 14.33 6.50
N MET A 16 10.44 13.12 6.09
CA MET A 16 10.49 12.80 4.67
C MET A 16 9.09 12.77 4.08
N PRO A 17 8.87 13.43 2.93
CA PRO A 17 7.64 13.26 2.17
C PRO A 17 7.42 11.80 1.81
N GLY A 18 6.17 11.32 1.83
CA GLY A 18 5.83 9.96 1.45
C GLY A 18 6.29 9.55 0.04
N MET A 19 6.49 10.53 -0.82
CA MET A 19 7.08 10.38 -2.15
C MET A 19 8.53 9.85 -2.12
N PHE A 20 9.29 10.11 -1.05
CA PHE A 20 10.71 9.74 -0.95
C PHE A 20 10.99 8.60 0.00
N GLY A 21 9.97 7.95 0.53
CA GLY A 21 10.15 6.82 1.40
C GLY A 21 8.90 5.97 1.59
N SER A 22 9.08 4.71 1.94
CA SER A 22 8.03 3.75 2.26
C SER A 22 8.35 3.00 3.54
N SER A 23 7.33 2.78 4.37
CA SER A 23 7.41 1.93 5.57
C SER A 23 6.75 0.58 5.30
N MET A 24 7.54 -0.48 5.38
CA MET A 24 7.02 -1.84 5.29
C MET A 24 6.34 -2.29 6.58
N ALA A 25 6.75 -1.75 7.73
CA ALA A 25 6.11 -2.02 9.00
C ALA A 25 4.61 -1.67 8.97
N GLU A 26 4.27 -0.50 8.45
CA GLU A 26 2.89 -0.05 8.28
C GLU A 26 2.14 -0.86 7.22
N THR A 27 2.82 -1.25 6.15
CA THR A 27 2.25 -2.11 5.10
C THR A 27 1.86 -3.49 5.67
N TYR A 28 2.67 -4.07 6.55
CA TYR A 28 2.34 -5.34 7.23
C TYR A 28 1.14 -5.20 8.15
N GLU A 29 1.07 -4.11 8.91
CA GLU A 29 -0.10 -3.87 9.76
C GLU A 29 -1.36 -3.59 8.95
N LEU A 30 -1.26 -2.91 7.81
CA LEU A 30 -2.36 -2.73 6.87
C LEU A 30 -2.89 -4.08 6.37
N ALA A 31 -2.01 -4.99 5.94
CA ALA A 31 -2.41 -6.34 5.54
C ALA A 31 -3.18 -7.07 6.65
N ARG A 32 -2.67 -7.02 7.89
CA ARG A 32 -3.33 -7.63 9.06
C ARG A 32 -4.70 -7.01 9.36
N MET A 33 -4.78 -5.68 9.26
CA MET A 33 -6.04 -4.95 9.48
C MET A 33 -7.08 -5.31 8.42
N LEU A 34 -6.68 -5.39 7.15
CA LEU A 34 -7.56 -5.83 6.06
C LEU A 34 -8.05 -7.27 6.29
N GLU A 35 -7.17 -8.22 6.60
CA GLU A 35 -7.55 -9.60 6.92
C GLU A 35 -8.52 -9.70 8.09
N TYR A 36 -8.27 -8.94 9.16
CA TYR A 36 -9.14 -8.92 10.33
C TYR A 36 -10.52 -8.37 9.99
N THR A 37 -10.58 -7.24 9.27
CA THR A 37 -11.83 -6.58 8.88
C THR A 37 -12.65 -7.47 7.95
N ILE A 38 -12.01 -8.07 6.94
CA ILE A 38 -12.66 -9.04 6.04
C ILE A 38 -13.25 -10.21 6.85
N GLY A 39 -12.47 -10.77 7.77
CA GLY A 39 -12.93 -11.87 8.63
C GLY A 39 -14.06 -11.46 9.57
N ALA A 40 -14.08 -10.23 10.07
CA ALA A 40 -15.17 -9.69 10.87
C ALA A 40 -16.45 -9.53 10.05
N LEU A 41 -16.35 -8.88 8.88
CA LEU A 41 -17.49 -8.65 8.01
C LEU A 41 -18.14 -9.94 7.50
N LYS A 42 -17.34 -10.96 7.18
CA LYS A 42 -17.87 -12.29 6.79
C LYS A 42 -18.70 -12.99 7.87
N ARG A 43 -18.51 -12.63 9.13
CA ARG A 43 -19.33 -13.17 10.23
C ARG A 43 -20.67 -12.45 10.42
N TYR A 44 -20.80 -11.26 9.84
CA TYR A 44 -21.99 -10.42 9.93
C TYR A 44 -22.48 -10.03 8.54
N PRO A 45 -23.00 -11.00 7.75
CA PRO A 45 -23.52 -10.72 6.43
C PRO A 45 -24.75 -9.82 6.49
N GLY A 46 -24.94 -8.97 5.50
CA GLY A 46 -26.07 -8.07 5.41
C GLY A 46 -25.69 -6.73 4.83
N GLU A 47 -26.29 -5.68 5.31
CA GLU A 47 -26.02 -4.31 4.89
C GLU A 47 -25.34 -3.53 6.02
N LEU A 48 -24.42 -2.68 5.63
CA LEU A 48 -23.72 -1.73 6.49
C LEU A 48 -24.28 -0.34 6.25
N GLU A 49 -24.62 0.33 7.32
CA GLU A 49 -24.99 1.74 7.28
C GLU A 49 -23.73 2.59 7.39
N LEU A 50 -23.27 3.14 6.25
CA LEU A 50 -22.05 3.93 6.14
C LEU A 50 -22.38 5.39 5.87
N ILE A 51 -21.59 6.32 6.41
CA ILE A 51 -21.69 7.72 6.02
C ILE A 51 -21.45 7.88 4.51
N GLU A 52 -22.14 8.84 3.90
CA GLU A 52 -22.10 9.05 2.45
C GLU A 52 -20.67 9.23 1.94
N GLU A 53 -19.87 10.05 2.62
CA GLU A 53 -18.50 10.35 2.22
C GLU A 53 -17.65 9.09 2.15
N PHE A 54 -17.83 8.16 3.09
CA PHE A 54 -17.08 6.90 3.11
C PHE A 54 -17.61 5.89 2.08
N SER A 55 -18.92 5.84 1.87
CA SER A 55 -19.51 4.99 0.83
C SER A 55 -19.09 5.43 -0.57
N ASP A 56 -19.01 6.74 -0.82
CA ASP A 56 -18.48 7.33 -2.06
C ASP A 56 -17.01 6.98 -2.27
N PHE A 57 -16.22 7.11 -1.22
CA PHE A 57 -14.80 6.73 -1.25
C PHE A 57 -14.62 5.24 -1.60
N LEU A 58 -15.35 4.35 -0.95
CA LEU A 58 -15.34 2.92 -1.26
C LEU A 58 -15.73 2.63 -2.72
N GLN A 59 -16.71 3.37 -3.24
CA GLN A 59 -17.13 3.22 -4.64
C GLN A 59 -16.02 3.67 -5.60
N GLN A 60 -15.35 4.78 -5.32
CA GLN A 60 -14.21 5.24 -6.12
C GLN A 60 -13.08 4.21 -6.11
N LEU A 61 -12.76 3.65 -4.94
CA LEU A 61 -11.76 2.60 -4.82
C LEU A 61 -12.10 1.35 -5.64
N ASP A 62 -13.38 0.92 -5.66
CA ASP A 62 -13.84 -0.22 -6.48
C ASP A 62 -13.67 0.07 -7.98
N LEU A 63 -13.98 1.29 -8.42
CA LEU A 63 -13.80 1.71 -9.81
C LEU A 63 -12.32 1.73 -10.22
N ILE A 64 -11.44 2.28 -9.38
CA ILE A 64 -9.99 2.31 -9.62
C ILE A 64 -9.44 0.89 -9.71
N ASN A 65 -9.80 0.02 -8.78
CA ASN A 65 -9.39 -1.39 -8.83
C ASN A 65 -9.89 -2.11 -10.08
N ALA A 66 -11.08 -1.79 -10.56
CA ALA A 66 -11.65 -2.40 -11.76
C ALA A 66 -10.95 -1.92 -13.05
N SER A 67 -10.60 -0.63 -13.13
CA SER A 67 -9.91 -0.06 -14.30
C SER A 67 -8.45 -0.47 -14.40
N GLU A 68 -7.79 -0.70 -13.27
CA GLU A 68 -6.35 -0.97 -13.18
C GLU A 68 -6.04 -2.46 -12.91
N LYS A 69 -6.99 -3.35 -13.16
CA LYS A 69 -6.81 -4.81 -12.96
C LYS A 69 -5.59 -5.37 -13.67
N ASP A 70 -5.23 -4.82 -14.80
CA ASP A 70 -4.05 -5.26 -15.56
C ASP A 70 -2.76 -4.78 -14.90
N ALA A 71 -2.74 -3.58 -14.32
CA ALA A 71 -1.62 -3.09 -13.53
C ALA A 71 -1.42 -3.90 -12.24
N ILE A 72 -2.52 -4.24 -11.55
CA ILE A 72 -2.51 -5.12 -10.36
C ILE A 72 -2.21 -6.57 -10.77
N GLY A 73 -2.79 -7.06 -11.87
CA GLY A 73 -2.56 -8.39 -12.42
C GLY A 73 -1.12 -8.63 -12.87
N PHE A 74 -0.41 -7.56 -13.18
CA PHE A 74 1.01 -7.59 -13.47
C PHE A 74 1.85 -7.97 -12.25
N CYS A 75 1.52 -7.49 -11.06
CA CYS A 75 2.14 -7.95 -9.82
C CYS A 75 2.00 -9.45 -9.61
N LYS A 76 0.90 -10.07 -10.09
CA LYS A 76 0.62 -11.51 -9.91
C LYS A 76 1.39 -12.43 -10.86
N LYS A 77 1.80 -11.96 -12.03
CA LYS A 77 2.31 -12.81 -13.13
C LYS A 77 3.82 -12.83 -13.25
N GLN A 78 4.55 -12.01 -12.53
CA GLN A 78 5.98 -11.94 -12.71
C GLN A 78 6.76 -12.69 -11.63
N SER A 79 7.43 -13.74 -12.10
CA SER A 79 8.75 -14.05 -11.56
C SER A 79 9.65 -12.85 -11.95
N TYR A 80 10.06 -12.07 -10.99
CA TYR A 80 10.87 -10.84 -11.14
C TYR A 80 12.28 -11.13 -11.70
N ALA A 81 12.34 -11.75 -12.85
CA ALA A 81 13.56 -12.02 -13.57
C ALA A 81 13.54 -11.14 -14.82
N ALA A 82 13.86 -9.90 -14.71
CA ALA A 82 14.59 -9.12 -15.70
C ALA A 82 14.26 -7.63 -15.68
N LYS A 83 15.27 -6.86 -15.97
CA LYS A 83 15.32 -5.41 -16.17
C LYS A 83 14.44 -4.86 -17.33
N GLU A 84 13.57 -5.66 -17.91
CA GLU A 84 12.71 -5.30 -19.06
C GLU A 84 11.39 -4.62 -18.67
N GLU A 85 11.18 -4.31 -17.39
CA GLU A 85 9.91 -3.84 -16.84
C GLU A 85 9.67 -2.33 -16.88
N ILE A 86 10.57 -1.58 -17.46
CA ILE A 86 10.50 -0.10 -17.52
C ILE A 86 9.25 0.39 -18.27
N GLN A 87 8.64 -0.40 -19.15
CA GLN A 87 7.48 0.00 -19.95
C GLN A 87 6.14 0.06 -19.19
N LYS A 88 6.02 -0.55 -17.98
CA LYS A 88 4.79 -0.54 -17.20
C LYS A 88 4.79 0.45 -16.02
N GLU A 89 5.83 1.25 -15.88
CA GLU A 89 5.93 2.28 -14.84
C GLU A 89 4.77 3.30 -14.92
N GLY A 90 4.28 3.59 -16.14
CA GLY A 90 3.16 4.50 -16.34
C GLY A 90 1.83 4.01 -15.75
N GLU A 91 1.54 2.72 -15.85
CA GLU A 91 0.31 2.12 -15.33
C GLU A 91 0.32 2.10 -13.78
N ILE A 92 1.45 1.75 -13.18
CA ILE A 92 1.62 1.75 -11.72
C ILE A 92 1.52 3.16 -11.16
N LEU A 93 2.13 4.14 -11.84
CA LEU A 93 2.04 5.54 -11.46
C LEU A 93 0.61 6.08 -11.59
N SER A 94 -0.12 5.68 -12.65
CA SER A 94 -1.52 6.03 -12.83
C SER A 94 -2.37 5.49 -11.68
N PHE A 95 -2.23 4.22 -11.34
CA PHE A 95 -2.93 3.60 -10.21
C PHE A 95 -2.62 4.35 -8.89
N TRP A 96 -1.33 4.62 -8.63
CA TRP A 96 -0.92 5.33 -7.42
C TRP A 96 -1.54 6.74 -7.34
N ASN A 97 -1.52 7.50 -8.45
CA ASN A 97 -2.11 8.83 -8.51
C ASN A 97 -3.62 8.78 -8.23
N GLN A 98 -4.35 7.88 -8.89
CA GLN A 98 -5.80 7.75 -8.71
C GLN A 98 -6.18 7.41 -7.26
N ILE A 99 -5.47 6.47 -6.63
CA ILE A 99 -5.70 6.12 -5.21
C ILE A 99 -5.40 7.32 -4.31
N ASN A 100 -4.32 8.03 -4.57
CA ASN A 100 -3.94 9.20 -3.78
C ASN A 100 -4.94 10.34 -3.93
N ASP A 101 -5.37 10.62 -5.14
CA ASP A 101 -6.40 11.64 -5.42
C ASP A 101 -7.73 11.30 -4.74
N ALA A 102 -8.18 10.04 -4.81
CA ALA A 102 -9.38 9.58 -4.12
C ALA A 102 -9.27 9.73 -2.59
N LYS A 103 -8.11 9.38 -2.03
CA LYS A 103 -7.81 9.54 -0.60
C LYS A 103 -7.85 11.01 -0.18
N GLU A 104 -7.19 11.89 -0.93
CA GLU A 104 -7.16 13.33 -0.60
C GLU A 104 -8.55 13.97 -0.75
N ALA A 105 -9.31 13.62 -1.78
CA ALA A 105 -10.68 14.08 -1.94
C ALA A 105 -11.60 13.65 -0.77
N TYR A 106 -11.44 12.40 -0.29
CA TYR A 106 -12.14 11.93 0.90
C TYR A 106 -11.71 12.71 2.15
N ARG A 107 -10.41 12.92 2.35
CA ARG A 107 -9.87 13.68 3.49
C ARG A 107 -10.41 15.11 3.51
N GLU A 108 -10.45 15.78 2.37
CA GLU A 108 -10.98 17.15 2.27
C GLU A 108 -12.47 17.21 2.63
N LYS A 109 -13.27 16.25 2.13
CA LYS A 109 -14.69 16.16 2.48
C LYS A 109 -14.89 16.00 3.99
N VAL A 110 -14.25 15.03 4.62
CA VAL A 110 -14.45 14.75 6.04
C VAL A 110 -13.82 15.81 6.95
N PHE A 111 -12.77 16.50 6.51
CA PHE A 111 -12.16 17.60 7.24
C PHE A 111 -13.11 18.82 7.36
N SER A 112 -13.91 19.06 6.33
CA SER A 112 -14.92 20.13 6.31
C SER A 112 -16.18 19.79 7.12
N GLY A 113 -16.27 18.54 7.59
CA GLY A 113 -17.42 18.00 8.31
C GLY A 113 -18.17 16.94 7.48
N ILE A 114 -18.87 16.03 8.17
CA ILE A 114 -19.66 14.99 7.51
C ILE A 114 -21.09 15.47 7.28
N SER A 115 -21.70 15.04 6.15
CA SER A 115 -23.07 15.41 5.77
C SER A 115 -24.12 14.86 6.75
N GLY A 116 -23.82 13.77 7.43
CA GLY A 116 -24.77 13.03 8.27
C GLY A 116 -25.69 12.09 7.48
N VAL A 117 -25.62 12.14 6.14
CA VAL A 117 -26.32 11.21 5.28
C VAL A 117 -25.67 9.84 5.36
N LYS A 118 -26.49 8.79 5.35
CA LYS A 118 -26.05 7.41 5.45
C LYS A 118 -26.57 6.60 4.26
N ASN A 119 -25.71 5.75 3.72
CA ASN A 119 -25.99 4.84 2.63
C ASN A 119 -25.91 3.40 3.10
N LEU A 120 -26.79 2.55 2.62
CA LEU A 120 -26.71 1.11 2.82
C LEU A 120 -25.80 0.48 1.77
N VAL A 121 -24.78 -0.22 2.23
CA VAL A 121 -23.79 -0.90 1.38
C VAL A 121 -23.73 -2.36 1.81
N SER A 122 -23.85 -3.29 0.86
CA SER A 122 -23.77 -4.71 1.20
C SER A 122 -22.40 -5.09 1.72
N THR A 123 -22.39 -5.89 2.78
CA THR A 123 -21.15 -6.45 3.37
C THR A 123 -20.31 -7.18 2.32
N GLU A 124 -20.95 -7.89 1.40
CA GLU A 124 -20.27 -8.62 0.32
C GLU A 124 -19.50 -7.68 -0.61
N LYS A 125 -20.08 -6.53 -0.97
CA LYS A 125 -19.41 -5.51 -1.78
C LYS A 125 -18.18 -4.96 -1.06
N VAL A 126 -18.31 -4.62 0.21
CA VAL A 126 -17.18 -4.13 1.01
C VAL A 126 -16.09 -5.18 1.13
N VAL A 127 -16.45 -6.44 1.43
CA VAL A 127 -15.51 -7.57 1.49
C VAL A 127 -14.77 -7.77 0.17
N LYS A 128 -15.46 -7.64 -0.97
CA LYS A 128 -14.81 -7.71 -2.29
C LYS A 128 -13.73 -6.63 -2.45
N ILE A 129 -14.08 -5.38 -2.18
CA ILE A 129 -13.15 -4.24 -2.29
C ILE A 129 -11.94 -4.45 -1.39
N LEU A 130 -12.16 -4.85 -0.13
CA LEU A 130 -11.08 -5.09 0.81
C LEU A 130 -10.18 -6.27 0.41
N ASN A 131 -10.73 -7.33 -0.21
CA ASN A 131 -9.92 -8.42 -0.74
C ASN A 131 -9.05 -7.97 -1.93
N ASP A 132 -9.58 -7.14 -2.84
CA ASP A 132 -8.81 -6.60 -3.96
C ASP A 132 -7.62 -5.75 -3.44
N PHE A 133 -7.83 -4.94 -2.40
CA PHE A 133 -6.75 -4.21 -1.72
C PHE A 133 -5.77 -5.11 -0.99
N LEU A 134 -6.24 -6.12 -0.27
CA LEU A 134 -5.37 -7.08 0.40
C LEU A 134 -4.45 -7.79 -0.59
N GLU A 135 -4.95 -8.10 -1.77
CA GLU A 135 -4.17 -8.70 -2.83
C GLU A 135 -3.07 -7.75 -3.34
N THR A 136 -3.41 -6.47 -3.57
CA THR A 136 -2.44 -5.43 -3.96
C THR A 136 -1.35 -5.25 -2.90
N VAL A 137 -1.73 -5.16 -1.62
CA VAL A 137 -0.80 -5.04 -0.49
C VAL A 137 0.10 -6.27 -0.39
N THR A 138 -0.45 -7.47 -0.57
CA THR A 138 0.31 -8.72 -0.54
C THR A 138 1.35 -8.78 -1.66
N CYS A 139 0.99 -8.37 -2.87
CA CYS A 139 1.93 -8.23 -3.98
C CYS A 139 3.08 -7.25 -3.65
N GLY A 140 2.76 -6.11 -3.04
CA GLY A 140 3.77 -5.14 -2.59
C GLY A 140 4.73 -5.72 -1.57
N ILE A 141 4.22 -6.51 -0.62
CA ILE A 141 5.03 -7.20 0.39
C ILE A 141 5.95 -8.25 -0.27
N GLU A 142 5.45 -9.03 -1.22
CA GLU A 142 6.26 -10.01 -1.95
C GLU A 142 7.38 -9.34 -2.76
N LYS A 143 7.07 -8.24 -3.45
CA LYS A 143 8.05 -7.42 -4.15
C LYS A 143 9.13 -6.89 -3.21
N ALA A 144 8.75 -6.36 -2.06
CA ALA A 144 9.69 -5.87 -1.06
C ALA A 144 10.64 -6.98 -0.54
N CYS A 145 10.10 -8.18 -0.29
CA CYS A 145 10.91 -9.33 0.10
C CYS A 145 11.92 -9.75 -0.98
N ILE A 146 11.54 -9.65 -2.25
CA ILE A 146 12.44 -9.96 -3.37
C ILE A 146 13.55 -8.91 -3.47
N LEU A 147 13.21 -7.62 -3.38
CA LEU A 147 14.18 -6.53 -3.38
C LEU A 147 15.19 -6.67 -2.23
N GLY A 148 14.72 -7.09 -1.05
CA GLY A 148 15.55 -7.35 0.12
C GLY A 148 16.20 -8.74 0.16
N ASN A 149 16.38 -9.43 -0.97
CA ASN A 149 17.02 -10.74 -1.05
C ASN A 149 16.41 -11.79 -0.11
N GLY A 150 15.10 -11.72 0.11
CA GLY A 150 14.33 -12.63 0.96
C GLY A 150 14.14 -12.14 2.40
N ILE A 151 14.83 -11.09 2.82
CA ILE A 151 14.57 -10.38 4.08
C ILE A 151 13.73 -9.16 3.76
N CYS A 152 12.58 -9.03 4.40
CA CYS A 152 11.75 -7.85 4.22
C CYS A 152 12.36 -6.65 4.94
N PRO A 153 12.82 -5.62 4.24
CA PRO A 153 13.34 -4.40 4.86
C PRO A 153 12.24 -3.67 5.64
N THR A 154 12.63 -2.86 6.59
CA THR A 154 11.66 -2.03 7.34
C THR A 154 11.28 -0.80 6.52
N TYR A 155 12.26 -0.18 5.86
CA TYR A 155 12.07 1.04 5.08
C TYR A 155 12.77 0.98 3.74
N PHE A 156 12.17 1.66 2.75
CA PHE A 156 12.80 2.03 1.49
C PHE A 156 12.89 3.55 1.40
N THR A 157 13.91 4.04 0.70
CA THR A 157 14.01 5.42 0.25
C THR A 157 14.03 5.48 -1.27
N TYR A 158 13.58 6.61 -1.82
CA TYR A 158 13.50 6.84 -3.26
C TYR A 158 14.40 8.02 -3.63
N GLU A 159 15.38 7.76 -4.48
CA GLU A 159 16.26 8.78 -5.05
C GLU A 159 15.71 9.20 -6.41
N VAL A 160 15.49 10.50 -6.62
CA VAL A 160 15.00 11.02 -7.89
C VAL A 160 16.13 10.97 -8.91
N LEU A 161 15.94 10.22 -9.99
CA LEU A 161 16.88 10.11 -11.10
C LEU A 161 16.58 11.09 -12.22
N GLU A 162 15.30 11.34 -12.49
CA GLU A 162 14.83 12.22 -13.56
C GLU A 162 13.70 13.10 -13.04
N TYR A 163 13.67 14.34 -13.47
CA TYR A 163 12.63 15.30 -13.14
C TYR A 163 12.40 16.28 -14.29
N GLU A 164 11.21 16.85 -14.34
CA GLU A 164 10.90 18.00 -15.21
C GLU A 164 10.65 19.26 -14.37
N LYS A 165 11.02 20.40 -14.90
CA LYS A 165 10.71 21.69 -14.29
C LYS A 165 9.29 22.08 -14.67
N VAL A 166 8.45 22.33 -13.68
CA VAL A 166 7.09 22.85 -13.84
C VAL A 166 7.02 24.29 -13.32
N LYS A 167 5.88 24.97 -13.54
CA LYS A 167 5.73 26.38 -13.20
C LYS A 167 6.11 26.71 -11.74
N ASP A 168 5.72 25.86 -10.81
CA ASP A 168 5.84 26.12 -9.37
C ASP A 168 6.79 25.13 -8.65
N GLY A 169 7.69 24.45 -9.41
CA GLY A 169 8.63 23.51 -8.80
C GLY A 169 9.21 22.48 -9.76
N TYR A 170 9.39 21.27 -9.26
CA TYR A 170 9.92 20.14 -10.02
C TYR A 170 9.00 18.93 -9.84
N LYS A 171 8.69 18.25 -10.94
CA LYS A 171 7.92 17.01 -10.95
C LYS A 171 8.87 15.85 -11.15
N PRO A 172 9.03 14.95 -10.20
CA PRO A 172 9.83 13.75 -10.37
C PRO A 172 9.21 12.83 -11.43
N LEU A 173 10.04 12.22 -12.26
CA LEU A 173 9.61 11.31 -13.32
C LEU A 173 10.12 9.89 -13.12
N LYS A 174 11.29 9.75 -12.49
CA LYS A 174 11.92 8.45 -12.29
C LYS A 174 12.64 8.40 -10.96
N PHE A 175 12.51 7.25 -10.31
CA PHE A 175 13.11 7.01 -9.00
C PHE A 175 13.98 5.76 -9.02
N MET A 176 15.01 5.76 -8.18
CA MET A 176 15.75 4.57 -7.79
C MET A 176 15.36 4.20 -6.37
N VAL A 177 14.96 2.95 -6.19
CA VAL A 177 14.65 2.40 -4.86
C VAL A 177 15.94 2.02 -4.16
N ARG A 178 16.09 2.44 -2.89
CA ARG A 178 17.18 2.02 -2.01
C ARG A 178 16.62 1.46 -0.71
N GLU A 179 17.17 0.35 -0.30
CA GLU A 179 16.86 -0.21 1.02
C GLU A 179 17.56 0.61 2.10
N VAL A 180 16.86 0.88 3.18
CA VAL A 180 17.48 1.38 4.41
C VAL A 180 18.12 0.18 5.15
N PRO A 181 19.27 0.33 5.79
CA PRO A 181 19.91 -0.74 6.55
C PRO A 181 18.93 -1.45 7.49
N TYR A 182 19.12 -2.74 7.67
CA TYR A 182 18.17 -3.59 8.38
C TYR A 182 17.84 -3.09 9.78
N PHE A 183 16.57 -3.00 10.03
CA PHE A 183 15.97 -2.63 11.30
C PHE A 183 14.93 -3.69 11.67
N LEU A 184 14.98 -4.24 12.87
CA LEU A 184 14.21 -5.43 13.24
C LEU A 184 12.70 -5.26 13.22
N GLU A 185 12.18 -4.04 13.24
CA GLU A 185 10.74 -3.80 13.27
C GLU A 185 10.02 -4.43 12.05
N GLY A 186 10.53 -4.26 10.84
CA GLY A 186 9.96 -4.84 9.63
C GLY A 186 9.87 -6.37 9.70
N PRO A 187 10.98 -7.10 9.90
CA PRO A 187 10.98 -8.55 10.08
C PRO A 187 10.04 -9.04 11.19
N VAL A 188 10.03 -8.39 12.35
CA VAL A 188 9.15 -8.77 13.46
C VAL A 188 7.67 -8.60 13.10
N ARG A 189 7.31 -7.53 12.39
CA ARG A 189 5.92 -7.33 11.94
C ARG A 189 5.55 -8.28 10.82
N TYR A 190 6.46 -8.56 9.90
CA TYR A 190 6.25 -9.59 8.87
C TYR A 190 5.93 -10.96 9.46
N LEU A 191 6.61 -11.38 10.53
CA LEU A 191 6.35 -12.65 11.22
C LEU A 191 4.92 -12.74 11.79
N LYS A 192 4.22 -11.64 12.00
CA LYS A 192 2.82 -11.60 12.45
C LYS A 192 1.81 -11.84 11.32
N LEU A 193 2.23 -11.77 10.06
CA LEU A 193 1.35 -12.04 8.92
C LEU A 193 0.92 -13.51 8.90
N LYS A 194 -0.21 -13.81 8.28
CA LYS A 194 -0.67 -15.18 8.02
C LYS A 194 0.09 -15.85 6.86
N THR A 195 1.41 -15.73 6.85
CA THR A 195 2.27 -16.42 5.90
C THR A 195 2.54 -17.85 6.34
N GLY A 196 2.85 -18.74 5.38
CA GLY A 196 3.15 -20.14 5.69
C GLY A 196 4.32 -20.29 6.67
N LYS A 197 4.29 -21.34 7.48
CA LYS A 197 5.33 -21.64 8.49
C LYS A 197 6.73 -21.69 7.89
N GLU A 198 6.87 -22.21 6.67
CA GLU A 198 8.13 -22.32 5.95
C GLU A 198 8.76 -20.96 5.64
N LYS A 199 7.96 -19.99 5.12
CA LYS A 199 8.43 -18.63 4.88
C LYS A 199 8.88 -17.95 6.17
N LYS A 200 8.17 -18.16 7.26
CA LYS A 200 8.53 -17.62 8.58
C LYS A 200 9.81 -18.22 9.13
N ALA A 201 9.98 -19.54 9.03
CA ALA A 201 11.19 -20.21 9.46
C ALA A 201 12.42 -19.73 8.66
N LYS A 202 12.28 -19.61 7.34
CA LYS A 202 13.35 -19.08 6.48
C LYS A 202 13.74 -17.65 6.88
N LEU A 203 12.78 -16.77 7.09
CA LEU A 203 13.07 -15.40 7.54
C LEU A 203 13.76 -15.38 8.90
N TYR A 204 13.27 -16.19 9.85
CA TYR A 204 13.87 -16.29 11.17
C TYR A 204 15.34 -16.69 11.11
N GLU A 205 15.69 -17.70 10.30
CA GLU A 205 17.07 -18.12 10.11
C GLU A 205 17.95 -17.03 9.47
N GLN A 206 17.40 -16.27 8.53
CA GLN A 206 18.12 -15.16 7.88
C GLN A 206 18.38 -13.97 8.83
N VAL A 207 17.50 -13.71 9.79
CA VAL A 207 17.61 -12.59 10.73
C VAL A 207 18.45 -12.95 11.96
N ARG A 208 18.62 -14.23 12.24
CA ARG A 208 19.37 -14.74 13.39
C ARG A 208 20.89 -14.55 13.28
N HIS A 209 21.41 -14.42 12.08
CA HIS A 209 22.82 -14.27 11.75
C HIS A 209 23.17 -12.83 11.41
#